data_cf43e2d783984e72b2df4761fcac352b
#
_entry.id   cf43e2d783984e72b2df4761fcac352b
#
_cell.length_a   1.000
_cell.length_b   1.000
_cell.length_c   1.000
_cell.angle_alpha   90.00
_cell.angle_beta   90.00
_cell.angle_gamma   90.00
#
_symmetry.space_group_name_H-M   'P 1'
#
loop_
_entity.id
_entity.type
_entity.pdbx_description
1 polymer ?
#
loop_
_entity_poly.entity_id
_entity_poly.type
_entity_poly.pdbx_seq_one_letter_code
_entity_poly.pdbx_strand_id
1 'polypeptide(L)'
;SKCIEGIIRDASELSEHNSEKGALLYIAMTCDTESEENRSSFLDFVENIRPKLSEFSDSLNRRLVEHEAVGNLPARYDLMIRSMKNDIDIFRKENIPLGVEQTRLVTESQTINGAMTVEFDGNEYTLPEMRRYLESNDRSIREGAWKAVVNRRMQDEERLSEIFDELVSLRHKIAKNAGFETYTDYMFRAMERFDYSKEDCLEFHDAIEAVCVPLMREINSERVGTLELGSLKPWDVNEKTGVGPDLHGRAPLRPFENVDEMVEKLSTLFHNMSNDLGEKFDKLVEMDTLDLDTRKGKAPGGYQYYLQKSRVPFIFMNAAGLQGDLETMIHEAGHAFHSIYCSHLELIGERGYPIEFAEVASMSMELMTQDQWGEFYDADDADRARIGHLEGVIFLLPWIATIDSFQHWIYSNPEHSREERASVWNSIRDRFGSKMDWDEYSIFRDVSWQQQGHLFGVPFYYVEYGIAQLGALQLWRTQRKDQQKALTDYSNAMRLGNTKTLPE
;
A
#
# COMPACT_ATOMS: atom_id res chain seq x y z
N SER A 1 -40.18 -0.34 -1.62
CA SER A 1 -38.84 -0.34 -1.01
C SER A 1 -38.45 -1.70 -0.44
N LYS A 2 -39.28 -2.35 0.42
CA LYS A 2 -38.92 -3.62 1.09
C LYS A 2 -38.45 -4.75 0.13
N CYS A 3 -39.03 -4.88 -1.07
CA CYS A 3 -38.61 -5.87 -2.04
C CYS A 3 -37.20 -5.56 -2.59
N ILE A 4 -36.91 -4.28 -2.89
CA ILE A 4 -35.59 -3.84 -3.38
C ILE A 4 -34.53 -3.98 -2.29
N GLU A 5 -34.84 -3.61 -1.06
CA GLU A 5 -33.95 -3.81 0.07
C GLU A 5 -33.62 -5.29 0.28
N GLY A 6 -34.58 -6.20 0.07
CA GLY A 6 -34.34 -7.65 0.04
C GLY A 6 -33.34 -8.06 -1.04
N ILE A 7 -33.54 -7.59 -2.28
CA ILE A 7 -32.63 -7.88 -3.39
C ILE A 7 -31.22 -7.35 -3.14
N ILE A 8 -31.09 -6.12 -2.59
CA ILE A 8 -29.80 -5.55 -2.23
C ILE A 8 -29.09 -6.39 -1.18
N ARG A 9 -29.82 -6.90 -0.18
CA ARG A 9 -29.28 -7.76 0.88
C ARG A 9 -28.81 -9.10 0.32
N ASP A 10 -29.63 -9.76 -0.53
CA ASP A 10 -29.27 -11.03 -1.17
C ASP A 10 -28.05 -10.88 -2.08
N ALA A 11 -27.95 -9.76 -2.82
CA ALA A 11 -26.80 -9.43 -3.64
C ALA A 11 -25.53 -9.18 -2.79
N SER A 12 -25.67 -8.50 -1.65
CA SER A 12 -24.59 -8.29 -0.68
C SER A 12 -24.06 -9.62 -0.15
N GLU A 13 -24.95 -10.55 0.25
CA GLU A 13 -24.55 -11.86 0.75
C GLU A 13 -23.82 -12.70 -0.32
N LEU A 14 -24.28 -12.66 -1.57
CA LEU A 14 -23.58 -13.31 -2.68
C LEU A 14 -22.19 -12.69 -2.91
N SER A 15 -22.09 -11.36 -2.83
CA SER A 15 -20.82 -10.64 -2.99
C SER A 15 -19.84 -10.96 -1.87
N GLU A 16 -20.31 -11.09 -0.63
CA GLU A 16 -19.48 -11.53 0.52
C GLU A 16 -18.82 -12.88 0.27
N HIS A 17 -19.59 -13.88 -0.21
CA HIS A 17 -19.06 -15.20 -0.51
C HIS A 17 -17.99 -15.19 -1.60
N ASN A 18 -18.26 -14.46 -2.69
CA ASN A 18 -17.36 -14.43 -3.84
C ASN A 18 -16.09 -13.62 -3.52
N SER A 19 -16.24 -12.51 -2.80
CA SER A 19 -15.11 -11.71 -2.34
C SER A 19 -14.18 -12.51 -1.44
N GLU A 20 -14.72 -13.20 -0.44
CA GLU A 20 -13.93 -14.03 0.46
C GLU A 20 -13.25 -15.19 -0.28
N LYS A 21 -13.95 -15.87 -1.21
CA LYS A 21 -13.34 -16.93 -2.01
C LYS A 21 -12.16 -16.39 -2.83
N GLY A 22 -12.32 -15.26 -3.49
CA GLY A 22 -11.25 -14.61 -4.24
C GLY A 22 -10.09 -14.18 -3.36
N ALA A 23 -10.37 -13.66 -2.17
CA ALA A 23 -9.37 -13.28 -1.17
C ALA A 23 -8.53 -14.47 -0.72
N LEU A 24 -9.17 -15.57 -0.32
CA LEU A 24 -8.48 -16.78 0.12
C LEU A 24 -7.57 -17.38 -0.97
N LEU A 25 -8.00 -17.36 -2.22
CA LEU A 25 -7.18 -17.80 -3.34
C LEU A 25 -5.99 -16.87 -3.59
N TYR A 26 -6.19 -15.55 -3.49
CA TYR A 26 -5.13 -14.57 -3.60
C TYR A 26 -4.12 -14.71 -2.45
N ILE A 27 -4.59 -14.84 -1.22
CA ILE A 27 -3.74 -15.06 -0.04
C ILE A 27 -2.89 -16.33 -0.23
N ALA A 28 -3.49 -17.45 -0.61
CA ALA A 28 -2.76 -18.69 -0.82
C ALA A 28 -1.66 -18.52 -1.91
N MET A 29 -1.98 -17.82 -3.01
CA MET A 29 -1.04 -17.57 -4.10
C MET A 29 0.10 -16.63 -3.65
N THR A 30 -0.17 -15.58 -2.88
CA THR A 30 0.86 -14.64 -2.43
C THR A 30 1.73 -15.20 -1.30
N CYS A 31 1.17 -16.05 -0.44
CA CYS A 31 1.92 -16.75 0.60
C CYS A 31 2.92 -17.78 0.03
N ASP A 32 2.66 -18.31 -1.18
CA ASP A 32 3.52 -19.25 -1.89
C ASP A 32 3.37 -19.09 -3.41
N THR A 33 4.14 -18.17 -3.99
CA THR A 33 4.13 -17.88 -5.44
C THR A 33 4.81 -18.97 -6.28
N GLU A 34 5.58 -19.88 -5.65
CA GLU A 34 6.18 -21.03 -6.32
C GLU A 34 5.18 -22.20 -6.49
N SER A 35 4.09 -22.22 -5.71
CA SER A 35 3.04 -23.23 -5.84
C SER A 35 2.22 -23.05 -7.11
N GLU A 36 2.39 -23.98 -8.06
CA GLU A 36 1.60 -24.03 -9.29
C GLU A 36 0.11 -24.24 -9.01
N GLU A 37 -0.23 -25.01 -7.97
CA GLU A 37 -1.62 -25.27 -7.57
C GLU A 37 -2.30 -23.98 -7.08
N ASN A 38 -1.65 -23.22 -6.21
CA ASN A 38 -2.18 -21.95 -5.69
C ASN A 38 -2.35 -20.94 -6.82
N ARG A 39 -1.33 -20.79 -7.67
CA ARG A 39 -1.34 -19.90 -8.82
C ARG A 39 -2.45 -20.26 -9.81
N SER A 40 -2.54 -21.52 -10.20
CA SER A 40 -3.56 -21.97 -11.15
C SER A 40 -4.97 -21.84 -10.58
N SER A 41 -5.17 -22.12 -9.29
CA SER A 41 -6.48 -21.96 -8.62
C SER A 41 -6.93 -20.49 -8.58
N PHE A 42 -6.00 -19.56 -8.29
CA PHE A 42 -6.30 -18.13 -8.33
C PHE A 42 -6.62 -17.66 -9.76
N LEU A 43 -5.81 -18.05 -10.75
CA LEU A 43 -6.03 -17.68 -12.14
C LEU A 43 -7.33 -18.29 -12.70
N ASP A 44 -7.68 -19.53 -12.35
CA ASP A 44 -8.98 -20.11 -12.73
C ASP A 44 -10.16 -19.27 -12.21
N PHE A 45 -10.09 -18.81 -10.96
CA PHE A 45 -11.11 -17.91 -10.41
C PHE A 45 -11.17 -16.57 -11.19
N VAL A 46 -10.03 -16.01 -11.53
CA VAL A 46 -9.92 -14.76 -12.30
C VAL A 46 -10.45 -14.92 -13.72
N GLU A 47 -10.15 -16.03 -14.38
CA GLU A 47 -10.51 -16.29 -15.78
C GLU A 47 -11.97 -16.75 -15.94
N ASN A 48 -12.48 -17.56 -15.02
CA ASN A 48 -13.74 -18.28 -15.21
C ASN A 48 -14.88 -17.82 -14.28
N ILE A 49 -14.58 -17.19 -13.16
CA ILE A 49 -15.59 -16.76 -12.18
C ILE A 49 -15.78 -15.25 -12.19
N ARG A 50 -14.70 -14.46 -12.04
CA ARG A 50 -14.78 -12.98 -12.02
C ARG A 50 -15.53 -12.39 -13.23
N PRO A 51 -15.32 -12.85 -14.48
CA PRO A 51 -16.05 -12.33 -15.63
C PRO A 51 -17.57 -12.48 -15.50
N LYS A 52 -18.03 -13.65 -15.03
CA LYS A 52 -19.47 -13.92 -14.83
C LYS A 52 -20.04 -13.03 -13.71
N LEU A 53 -19.29 -12.84 -12.63
CA LEU A 53 -19.70 -11.96 -11.54
C LEU A 53 -19.81 -10.51 -12.01
N SER A 54 -18.85 -10.03 -12.81
CA SER A 54 -18.84 -8.68 -13.37
C SER A 54 -20.06 -8.41 -14.28
N GLU A 55 -20.36 -9.34 -15.21
CA GLU A 55 -21.54 -9.23 -16.07
C GLU A 55 -22.85 -9.29 -15.26
N PHE A 56 -22.91 -10.16 -14.25
CA PHE A 56 -24.07 -10.26 -13.36
C PHE A 56 -24.27 -8.96 -12.55
N SER A 57 -23.21 -8.44 -11.96
CA SER A 57 -23.26 -7.20 -11.17
C SER A 57 -23.72 -6.02 -12.01
N ASP A 58 -23.18 -5.82 -13.23
CA ASP A 58 -23.63 -4.77 -14.14
C ASP A 58 -25.13 -4.91 -14.48
N SER A 59 -25.56 -6.14 -14.82
CA SER A 59 -26.98 -6.39 -15.13
C SER A 59 -27.90 -6.11 -13.95
N LEU A 60 -27.48 -6.46 -12.73
CA LEU A 60 -28.22 -6.23 -11.51
C LEU A 60 -28.27 -4.74 -11.18
N ASN A 61 -27.11 -4.06 -11.22
CA ASN A 61 -27.00 -2.62 -10.93
C ASN A 61 -27.91 -1.81 -11.87
N ARG A 62 -27.92 -2.10 -13.19
CA ARG A 62 -28.81 -1.42 -14.15
C ARG A 62 -30.27 -1.60 -13.78
N ARG A 63 -30.71 -2.83 -13.49
CA ARG A 63 -32.11 -3.11 -13.11
C ARG A 63 -32.50 -2.42 -11.82
N LEU A 64 -31.60 -2.37 -10.84
CA LEU A 64 -31.85 -1.68 -9.56
C LEU A 64 -31.96 -0.18 -9.78
N VAL A 65 -30.98 0.45 -10.46
CA VAL A 65 -30.94 1.91 -10.64
C VAL A 65 -32.12 2.42 -11.47
N GLU A 66 -32.57 1.66 -12.47
CA GLU A 66 -33.71 2.01 -13.33
C GLU A 66 -35.09 1.80 -12.66
N HIS A 67 -35.13 1.07 -11.54
CA HIS A 67 -36.39 0.73 -10.90
C HIS A 67 -36.99 1.94 -10.11
N GLU A 68 -38.25 2.32 -10.40
CA GLU A 68 -38.93 3.47 -9.78
C GLU A 68 -38.86 3.51 -8.24
N ALA A 69 -38.90 2.35 -7.60
CA ALA A 69 -38.84 2.27 -6.15
C ALA A 69 -37.48 2.58 -5.52
N VAL A 70 -36.41 2.71 -6.31
CA VAL A 70 -35.08 3.12 -5.82
C VAL A 70 -35.13 4.55 -5.28
N GLY A 71 -35.86 5.45 -5.95
CA GLY A 71 -36.06 6.81 -5.47
C GLY A 71 -36.82 6.92 -4.12
N ASN A 72 -37.35 5.80 -3.60
CA ASN A 72 -38.06 5.74 -2.30
C ASN A 72 -37.21 4.96 -1.24
N LEU A 73 -35.98 4.65 -1.51
CA LEU A 73 -35.06 4.04 -0.54
C LEU A 73 -34.67 5.09 0.53
N PRO A 74 -34.37 4.64 1.77
CA PRO A 74 -33.82 5.52 2.78
C PRO A 74 -32.46 6.12 2.35
N ALA A 75 -32.12 7.30 2.84
CA ALA A 75 -30.90 8.02 2.51
C ALA A 75 -29.60 7.22 2.77
N ARG A 76 -29.63 6.21 3.66
CA ARG A 76 -28.49 5.30 3.88
C ARG A 76 -28.02 4.60 2.61
N TYR A 77 -28.85 4.49 1.59
CA TYR A 77 -28.52 3.86 0.30
C TYR A 77 -27.96 4.84 -0.74
N ASP A 78 -27.92 6.15 -0.49
CA ASP A 78 -27.58 7.16 -1.49
C ASP A 78 -26.15 6.97 -2.02
N LEU A 79 -25.18 6.71 -1.15
CA LEU A 79 -23.79 6.47 -1.56
C LEU A 79 -23.68 5.18 -2.37
N MET A 80 -24.32 4.10 -1.92
CA MET A 80 -24.33 2.84 -2.66
C MET A 80 -24.94 3.00 -4.06
N ILE A 81 -26.06 3.76 -4.18
CA ILE A 81 -26.67 4.05 -5.48
C ILE A 81 -25.75 4.92 -6.35
N ARG A 82 -24.97 5.84 -5.76
CA ARG A 82 -23.94 6.61 -6.46
C ARG A 82 -22.86 5.67 -7.02
N SER A 83 -22.35 4.75 -6.20
CA SER A 83 -21.36 3.75 -6.63
C SER A 83 -21.90 2.85 -7.75
N MET A 84 -23.14 2.32 -7.61
CA MET A 84 -23.78 1.51 -8.67
C MET A 84 -23.89 2.26 -10.00
N LYS A 85 -24.26 3.55 -9.98
CA LYS A 85 -24.33 4.38 -11.19
C LYS A 85 -22.96 4.59 -11.80
N ASN A 86 -21.94 4.85 -10.99
CA ASN A 86 -20.57 4.97 -11.44
C ASN A 86 -20.07 3.68 -12.09
N ASP A 87 -20.32 2.52 -11.47
CA ASP A 87 -19.97 1.22 -12.02
C ASP A 87 -20.60 0.99 -13.39
N ILE A 88 -21.89 1.32 -13.55
CA ILE A 88 -22.62 1.22 -14.82
C ILE A 88 -21.96 2.12 -15.88
N ASP A 89 -21.58 3.32 -15.50
CA ASP A 89 -21.00 4.32 -16.42
C ASP A 89 -19.63 3.86 -16.96
N ILE A 90 -18.80 3.21 -16.13
CA ILE A 90 -17.45 2.77 -16.52
C ILE A 90 -17.40 1.33 -17.04
N PHE A 91 -18.42 0.51 -16.78
CA PHE A 91 -18.43 -0.89 -17.21
C PHE A 91 -18.45 -1.01 -18.74
N ARG A 92 -17.56 -1.87 -19.26
CA ARG A 92 -17.55 -2.31 -20.66
C ARG A 92 -17.23 -3.79 -20.72
N LYS A 93 -18.06 -4.56 -21.41
CA LYS A 93 -17.87 -6.01 -21.55
C LYS A 93 -16.52 -6.34 -22.23
N GLU A 94 -16.10 -5.51 -23.14
CA GLU A 94 -14.82 -5.61 -23.86
C GLU A 94 -13.61 -5.47 -22.93
N ASN A 95 -13.78 -4.86 -21.76
CA ASN A 95 -12.73 -4.69 -20.76
C ASN A 95 -12.53 -5.93 -19.87
N ILE A 96 -13.48 -6.84 -19.83
CA ILE A 96 -13.39 -8.06 -19.01
C ILE A 96 -12.14 -8.89 -19.36
N PRO A 97 -11.91 -9.30 -20.63
CA PRO A 97 -10.70 -10.06 -20.98
C PRO A 97 -9.40 -9.25 -20.77
N LEU A 98 -9.45 -7.92 -20.91
CA LEU A 98 -8.28 -7.06 -20.64
C LEU A 98 -7.94 -7.03 -19.15
N GLY A 99 -8.94 -7.02 -18.27
CA GLY A 99 -8.76 -7.10 -16.82
C GLY A 99 -8.20 -8.46 -16.37
N VAL A 100 -8.61 -9.56 -17.02
CA VAL A 100 -8.03 -10.89 -16.80
C VAL A 100 -6.53 -10.88 -17.15
N GLU A 101 -6.17 -10.38 -18.33
CA GLU A 101 -4.78 -10.33 -18.78
C GLU A 101 -3.95 -9.39 -17.88
N GLN A 102 -4.49 -8.24 -17.47
CA GLN A 102 -3.84 -7.38 -16.49
C GLN A 102 -3.51 -8.13 -15.20
N THR A 103 -4.45 -8.93 -14.67
CA THR A 103 -4.23 -9.71 -13.46
C THR A 103 -3.14 -10.77 -13.65
N ARG A 104 -3.08 -11.43 -14.82
CA ARG A 104 -2.01 -12.40 -15.15
C ARG A 104 -0.63 -11.76 -15.14
N LEU A 105 -0.48 -10.61 -15.80
CA LEU A 105 0.79 -9.84 -15.85
C LEU A 105 1.23 -9.38 -14.46
N VAL A 106 0.30 -8.90 -13.64
CA VAL A 106 0.59 -8.51 -12.24
C VAL A 106 1.04 -9.72 -11.44
N THR A 107 0.35 -10.85 -11.55
CA THR A 107 0.72 -12.10 -10.86
C THR A 107 2.11 -12.58 -11.30
N GLU A 108 2.45 -12.48 -12.59
CA GLU A 108 3.78 -12.81 -13.10
C GLU A 108 4.85 -11.90 -12.47
N SER A 109 4.61 -10.59 -12.41
CA SER A 109 5.55 -9.65 -11.78
C SER A 109 5.76 -9.94 -10.28
N GLN A 110 4.71 -10.34 -9.56
CA GLN A 110 4.80 -10.76 -8.16
C GLN A 110 5.63 -12.05 -8.00
N THR A 111 5.43 -13.02 -8.90
CA THR A 111 6.21 -14.28 -8.92
C THR A 111 7.70 -14.01 -9.16
N ILE A 112 8.04 -13.17 -10.15
CA ILE A 112 9.43 -12.77 -10.42
C ILE A 112 10.06 -12.13 -9.17
N ASN A 113 9.40 -11.14 -8.58
CA ASN A 113 9.93 -10.44 -7.41
C ASN A 113 10.03 -11.35 -6.17
N GLY A 114 9.06 -12.25 -5.95
CA GLY A 114 9.06 -13.19 -4.82
C GLY A 114 10.16 -14.25 -4.90
N ALA A 115 10.61 -14.59 -6.12
CA ALA A 115 11.70 -15.53 -6.35
C ALA A 115 13.11 -14.92 -6.21
N MET A 116 13.22 -13.59 -6.05
CA MET A 116 14.52 -12.92 -5.96
C MET A 116 15.22 -13.22 -4.64
N THR A 117 16.37 -13.89 -4.71
CA THR A 117 17.29 -14.10 -3.58
C THR A 117 18.69 -13.64 -3.95
N VAL A 118 19.51 -13.39 -2.95
CA VAL A 118 20.88 -12.91 -3.06
C VAL A 118 21.79 -13.76 -2.19
N GLU A 119 22.90 -14.23 -2.73
CA GLU A 119 23.99 -14.79 -1.92
C GLU A 119 24.85 -13.64 -1.37
N PHE A 120 24.96 -13.54 -0.06
CA PHE A 120 25.73 -12.52 0.62
C PHE A 120 26.35 -13.08 1.90
N ASP A 121 27.64 -12.83 2.13
CA ASP A 121 28.38 -13.32 3.29
C ASP A 121 28.21 -14.83 3.54
N GLY A 122 28.16 -15.61 2.45
CA GLY A 122 28.09 -17.08 2.47
C GLY A 122 26.70 -17.68 2.73
N ASN A 123 25.65 -16.85 2.77
CA ASN A 123 24.26 -17.29 2.95
C ASN A 123 23.38 -16.78 1.82
N GLU A 124 22.26 -17.47 1.58
CA GLU A 124 21.19 -17.00 0.68
C GLU A 124 20.17 -16.19 1.50
N TYR A 125 19.80 -15.01 0.99
CA TYR A 125 18.83 -14.10 1.62
C TYR A 125 17.77 -13.66 0.64
N THR A 126 16.55 -13.45 1.13
CA THR A 126 15.51 -12.71 0.40
C THR A 126 15.86 -11.22 0.33
N LEU A 127 15.26 -10.48 -0.59
CA LEU A 127 15.49 -9.03 -0.67
C LEU A 127 15.04 -8.26 0.59
N PRO A 128 13.92 -8.63 1.28
CA PRO A 128 13.60 -8.05 2.57
C PRO A 128 14.69 -8.27 3.64
N GLU A 129 15.27 -9.47 3.73
CA GLU A 129 16.35 -9.74 4.69
C GLU A 129 17.62 -8.94 4.39
N MET A 130 17.91 -8.66 3.12
CA MET A 130 19.08 -7.85 2.73
C MET A 130 19.02 -6.41 3.26
N ARG A 131 17.82 -5.89 3.59
CA ARG A 131 17.66 -4.53 4.15
C ARG A 131 18.45 -4.33 5.43
N ARG A 132 18.66 -5.39 6.25
CA ARG A 132 19.46 -5.31 7.48
C ARG A 132 20.90 -4.85 7.25
N TYR A 133 21.47 -5.18 6.11
CA TYR A 133 22.84 -4.80 5.77
C TYR A 133 22.96 -3.35 5.31
N LEU A 134 21.86 -2.75 4.83
CA LEU A 134 21.80 -1.34 4.44
C LEU A 134 21.75 -0.38 5.64
N GLU A 135 21.50 -0.90 6.85
CA GLU A 135 21.58 -0.15 8.11
C GLU A 135 22.95 -0.27 8.80
N SER A 136 23.88 -1.05 8.25
CA SER A 136 25.22 -1.25 8.83
C SER A 136 25.98 0.07 8.95
N ASN A 137 26.71 0.27 10.05
CA ASN A 137 27.61 1.42 10.20
C ASN A 137 28.84 1.31 9.25
N ASP A 138 29.22 0.11 8.83
CA ASP A 138 30.26 -0.10 7.84
C ASP A 138 29.73 0.17 6.42
N ARG A 139 30.24 1.26 5.81
CA ARG A 139 29.82 1.69 4.47
C ARG A 139 30.11 0.63 3.39
N SER A 140 31.18 -0.14 3.55
CA SER A 140 31.57 -1.17 2.59
C SER A 140 30.57 -2.33 2.58
N ILE A 141 30.01 -2.67 3.74
CA ILE A 141 28.95 -3.66 3.87
C ILE A 141 27.66 -3.14 3.20
N ARG A 142 27.26 -1.89 3.46
CA ARG A 142 26.08 -1.28 2.80
C ARG A 142 26.21 -1.27 1.29
N GLU A 143 27.38 -0.82 0.79
CA GLU A 143 27.68 -0.80 -0.65
C GLU A 143 27.63 -2.18 -1.25
N GLY A 144 28.28 -3.18 -0.62
CA GLY A 144 28.27 -4.57 -1.07
C GLY A 144 26.87 -5.17 -1.13
N ALA A 145 26.07 -4.98 -0.08
CA ALA A 145 24.70 -5.46 0.00
C ALA A 145 23.79 -4.78 -1.05
N TRP A 146 23.89 -3.47 -1.20
CA TRP A 146 23.14 -2.74 -2.21
C TRP A 146 23.48 -3.21 -3.63
N LYS A 147 24.76 -3.34 -3.95
CA LYS A 147 25.22 -3.85 -5.25
C LYS A 147 24.69 -5.26 -5.54
N ALA A 148 24.71 -6.13 -4.55
CA ALA A 148 24.21 -7.48 -4.70
C ALA A 148 22.70 -7.49 -5.03
N VAL A 149 21.91 -6.69 -4.33
CA VAL A 149 20.46 -6.51 -4.58
C VAL A 149 20.22 -5.93 -5.97
N VAL A 150 20.94 -4.87 -6.35
CA VAL A 150 20.81 -4.24 -7.68
C VAL A 150 21.14 -5.22 -8.79
N ASN A 151 22.27 -5.93 -8.68
CA ASN A 151 22.69 -6.92 -9.68
C ASN A 151 21.65 -8.04 -9.83
N ARG A 152 21.01 -8.46 -8.73
CA ARG A 152 19.93 -9.46 -8.80
C ARG A 152 18.70 -8.92 -9.53
N ARG A 153 18.27 -7.70 -9.23
CA ARG A 153 17.12 -7.05 -9.87
C ARG A 153 17.32 -6.85 -11.37
N MET A 154 18.53 -6.47 -11.78
CA MET A 154 18.89 -6.26 -13.18
C MET A 154 18.80 -7.53 -14.04
N GLN A 155 18.79 -8.72 -13.45
CA GLN A 155 18.61 -9.98 -14.19
C GLN A 155 17.20 -10.14 -14.76
N ASP A 156 16.21 -9.58 -14.12
CA ASP A 156 14.80 -9.64 -14.52
C ASP A 156 14.28 -8.30 -15.09
N GLU A 157 15.15 -7.29 -15.25
CA GLU A 157 14.78 -5.94 -15.65
C GLU A 157 14.03 -5.92 -16.98
N GLU A 158 14.55 -6.62 -18.01
CA GLU A 158 13.93 -6.68 -19.34
C GLU A 158 12.50 -7.25 -19.27
N ARG A 159 12.30 -8.37 -18.54
CA ARG A 159 10.98 -8.99 -18.43
C ARG A 159 10.01 -8.12 -17.66
N LEU A 160 10.46 -7.45 -16.59
CA LEU A 160 9.62 -6.49 -15.85
C LEU A 160 9.26 -5.27 -16.70
N SER A 161 10.18 -4.80 -17.56
CA SER A 161 9.92 -3.73 -18.53
C SER A 161 8.86 -4.16 -19.56
N GLU A 162 8.96 -5.37 -20.13
CA GLU A 162 7.96 -5.92 -21.06
C GLU A 162 6.58 -6.00 -20.39
N ILE A 163 6.49 -6.58 -19.19
CA ILE A 163 5.23 -6.66 -18.42
C ILE A 163 4.63 -5.27 -18.23
N PHE A 164 5.44 -4.28 -17.90
CA PHE A 164 4.96 -2.94 -17.68
C PHE A 164 4.46 -2.27 -18.97
N ASP A 165 5.16 -2.45 -20.10
CA ASP A 165 4.75 -1.96 -21.41
C ASP A 165 3.38 -2.54 -21.82
N GLU A 166 3.19 -3.86 -21.61
CA GLU A 166 1.92 -4.54 -21.84
C GLU A 166 0.82 -3.98 -20.92
N LEU A 167 1.10 -3.78 -19.63
CA LEU A 167 0.14 -3.19 -18.68
C LEU A 167 -0.27 -1.78 -19.07
N VAL A 168 0.65 -0.93 -19.49
CA VAL A 168 0.34 0.45 -19.96
C VAL A 168 -0.58 0.40 -21.19
N SER A 169 -0.27 -0.46 -22.15
CA SER A 169 -1.09 -0.65 -23.36
C SER A 169 -2.50 -1.14 -23.03
N LEU A 170 -2.63 -2.17 -22.19
CA LEU A 170 -3.93 -2.71 -21.76
C LEU A 170 -4.76 -1.64 -21.01
N ARG A 171 -4.15 -0.91 -20.10
CA ARG A 171 -4.81 0.14 -19.31
C ARG A 171 -5.28 1.29 -20.18
N HIS A 172 -4.47 1.71 -21.15
CA HIS A 172 -4.90 2.70 -22.14
C HIS A 172 -6.15 2.22 -22.92
N LYS A 173 -6.14 0.96 -23.39
CA LYS A 173 -7.27 0.36 -24.09
C LYS A 173 -8.52 0.26 -23.21
N ILE A 174 -8.37 -0.11 -21.93
CA ILE A 174 -9.46 -0.15 -20.95
C ILE A 174 -10.13 1.22 -20.81
N ALA A 175 -9.35 2.28 -20.66
CA ALA A 175 -9.85 3.64 -20.57
C ALA A 175 -10.59 4.08 -21.84
N LYS A 176 -10.01 3.83 -23.01
CA LYS A 176 -10.61 4.17 -24.31
C LYS A 176 -11.94 3.45 -24.53
N ASN A 177 -12.03 2.16 -24.23
CA ASN A 177 -13.27 1.40 -24.31
C ASN A 177 -14.35 1.99 -23.40
N ALA A 178 -13.98 2.49 -22.21
CA ALA A 178 -14.88 3.13 -21.27
C ALA A 178 -15.25 4.58 -21.64
N GLY A 179 -14.64 5.14 -22.69
CA GLY A 179 -14.92 6.49 -23.19
C GLY A 179 -14.08 7.60 -22.57
N PHE A 180 -13.00 7.24 -21.87
CA PHE A 180 -12.08 8.21 -21.26
C PHE A 180 -10.90 8.54 -22.16
N GLU A 181 -10.39 9.76 -22.03
CA GLU A 181 -9.22 10.22 -22.77
C GLU A 181 -7.95 9.55 -22.27
N THR A 182 -7.78 9.48 -20.97
CA THR A 182 -6.61 8.88 -20.31
C THR A 182 -7.01 7.80 -19.31
N TYR A 183 -6.07 6.93 -18.99
CA TYR A 183 -6.28 5.94 -17.92
C TYR A 183 -6.36 6.62 -16.55
N THR A 184 -5.76 7.79 -16.37
CA THR A 184 -5.91 8.62 -15.15
C THR A 184 -7.38 8.97 -14.91
N ASP A 185 -8.07 9.52 -15.94
CA ASP A 185 -9.47 9.91 -15.83
C ASP A 185 -10.38 8.70 -15.52
N TYR A 186 -10.06 7.54 -16.14
CA TYR A 186 -10.76 6.28 -15.87
C TYR A 186 -10.56 5.84 -14.41
N MET A 187 -9.30 5.86 -13.92
CA MET A 187 -8.98 5.38 -12.56
C MET A 187 -9.57 6.28 -11.47
N PHE A 188 -9.64 7.60 -11.65
CA PHE A 188 -10.32 8.47 -10.71
C PHE A 188 -11.79 8.07 -10.53
N ARG A 189 -12.46 7.66 -11.63
CA ARG A 189 -13.83 7.13 -11.56
C ARG A 189 -13.86 5.71 -10.96
N ALA A 190 -12.94 4.83 -11.35
CA ALA A 190 -12.87 3.45 -10.85
C ALA A 190 -12.54 3.37 -9.35
N MET A 191 -11.80 4.34 -8.81
CA MET A 191 -11.49 4.48 -7.39
C MET A 191 -12.48 5.37 -6.63
N GLU A 192 -13.57 5.78 -7.28
CA GLU A 192 -14.63 6.62 -6.71
C GLU A 192 -14.12 7.95 -6.12
N ARG A 193 -13.08 8.54 -6.71
CA ARG A 193 -12.55 9.84 -6.32
C ARG A 193 -13.46 10.96 -6.80
N PHE A 194 -14.51 11.22 -6.02
CA PHE A 194 -15.51 12.24 -6.36
C PHE A 194 -15.27 13.56 -5.66
N ASP A 195 -14.40 13.58 -4.63
CA ASP A 195 -14.27 14.70 -3.71
C ASP A 195 -12.99 15.54 -4.00
N TYR A 196 -12.14 15.10 -4.91
CA TYR A 196 -10.96 15.82 -5.40
C TYR A 196 -10.62 15.42 -6.83
N SER A 197 -9.79 16.23 -7.50
CA SER A 197 -9.40 16.08 -8.90
C SER A 197 -7.92 15.73 -9.08
N LYS A 198 -7.52 15.38 -10.30
CA LYS A 198 -6.10 15.19 -10.63
C LYS A 198 -5.30 16.50 -10.51
N GLU A 199 -5.94 17.64 -10.72
CA GLU A 199 -5.33 18.96 -10.55
C GLU A 199 -5.00 19.21 -9.08
N ASP A 200 -5.86 18.81 -8.14
CA ASP A 200 -5.59 18.89 -6.70
C ASP A 200 -4.38 18.02 -6.31
N CYS A 201 -4.21 16.85 -6.95
CA CYS A 201 -3.02 16.00 -6.74
C CYS A 201 -1.74 16.72 -7.21
N LEU A 202 -1.78 17.40 -8.36
CA LEU A 202 -0.62 18.15 -8.87
C LEU A 202 -0.28 19.35 -7.96
N GLU A 203 -1.27 20.07 -7.45
CA GLU A 203 -1.06 21.14 -6.46
C GLU A 203 -0.46 20.60 -5.16
N PHE A 204 -0.87 19.39 -4.75
CA PHE A 204 -0.27 18.71 -3.60
C PHE A 204 1.20 18.35 -3.85
N HIS A 205 1.57 17.92 -5.06
CA HIS A 205 2.98 17.70 -5.42
C HIS A 205 3.80 19.00 -5.33
N ASP A 206 3.27 20.12 -5.80
CA ASP A 206 3.94 21.42 -5.71
C ASP A 206 4.14 21.85 -4.25
N ALA A 207 3.15 21.60 -3.38
CA ALA A 207 3.27 21.87 -1.95
C ALA A 207 4.33 20.98 -1.27
N ILE A 208 4.40 19.70 -1.63
CA ILE A 208 5.44 18.78 -1.14
C ILE A 208 6.84 19.24 -1.59
N GLU A 209 6.98 19.65 -2.86
CA GLU A 209 8.26 20.18 -3.37
C GLU A 209 8.71 21.42 -2.57
N ALA A 210 7.78 22.32 -2.29
CA ALA A 210 8.10 23.56 -1.59
C ALA A 210 8.42 23.38 -0.11
N VAL A 211 7.83 22.39 0.56
CA VAL A 211 7.91 22.22 2.02
C VAL A 211 8.76 21.01 2.43
N CYS A 212 8.45 19.84 1.90
CA CYS A 212 9.06 18.59 2.38
C CYS A 212 10.44 18.32 1.74
N VAL A 213 10.60 18.62 0.47
CA VAL A 213 11.87 18.39 -0.25
C VAL A 213 13.04 19.15 0.36
N PRO A 214 12.93 20.44 0.73
CA PRO A 214 14.01 21.15 1.41
C PRO A 214 14.37 20.52 2.76
N LEU A 215 13.39 20.13 3.58
CA LEU A 215 13.62 19.46 4.88
C LEU A 215 14.34 18.12 4.69
N MET A 216 13.89 17.28 3.77
CA MET A 216 14.55 16.00 3.45
C MET A 216 16.02 16.22 3.02
N ARG A 217 16.28 17.25 2.21
CA ARG A 217 17.63 17.57 1.74
C ARG A 217 18.51 18.14 2.86
N GLU A 218 17.93 18.84 3.82
CA GLU A 218 18.63 19.32 5.03
C GLU A 218 19.05 18.12 5.90
N ILE A 219 18.14 17.19 6.20
CA ILE A 219 18.45 15.94 6.92
C ILE A 219 19.58 15.16 6.24
N ASN A 220 19.53 15.05 4.92
CA ASN A 220 20.59 14.37 4.15
C ASN A 220 21.91 15.14 4.15
N SER A 221 21.88 16.47 4.18
CA SER A 221 23.08 17.29 4.29
C SER A 221 23.76 17.11 5.65
N GLU A 222 22.98 17.03 6.72
CA GLU A 222 23.48 16.70 8.06
C GLU A 222 24.09 15.29 8.09
N ARG A 223 23.44 14.30 7.47
CA ARG A 223 23.97 12.93 7.32
C ARG A 223 25.32 12.93 6.61
N VAL A 224 25.44 13.64 5.49
CA VAL A 224 26.69 13.75 4.74
C VAL A 224 27.80 14.37 5.60
N GLY A 225 27.48 15.45 6.34
CA GLY A 225 28.44 16.13 7.22
C GLY A 225 28.87 15.25 8.41
N THR A 226 27.91 14.63 9.10
CA THR A 226 28.18 13.83 10.31
C THR A 226 28.95 12.54 10.00
N LEU A 227 28.63 11.90 8.88
CA LEU A 227 29.30 10.67 8.44
C LEU A 227 30.55 10.94 7.58
N GLU A 228 30.93 12.21 7.40
CA GLU A 228 32.09 12.64 6.61
C GLU A 228 32.09 12.07 5.19
N LEU A 229 30.90 11.98 4.53
CA LEU A 229 30.78 11.43 3.19
C LEU A 229 31.21 12.45 2.14
N GLY A 230 31.93 12.01 1.10
CA GLY A 230 32.26 12.85 -0.06
C GLY A 230 31.03 13.20 -0.90
N SER A 231 30.10 12.26 -1.04
CA SER A 231 28.78 12.41 -1.66
C SER A 231 27.82 11.36 -1.08
N LEU A 232 26.52 11.66 -1.14
CA LEU A 232 25.46 10.73 -0.75
C LEU A 232 25.29 9.72 -1.87
N LYS A 233 25.45 8.43 -1.57
CA LYS A 233 25.26 7.32 -2.52
C LYS A 233 23.98 6.55 -2.21
N PRO A 234 23.44 5.75 -3.15
CA PRO A 234 22.19 4.99 -2.96
C PRO A 234 22.18 3.99 -1.80
N TRP A 235 23.33 3.62 -1.28
CA TRP A 235 23.48 2.76 -0.11
C TRP A 235 23.64 3.51 1.21
N ASP A 236 23.63 4.83 1.20
CA ASP A 236 23.78 5.65 2.41
C ASP A 236 22.44 6.05 3.03
N VAL A 237 21.35 6.04 2.24
CA VAL A 237 19.99 6.29 2.72
C VAL A 237 18.95 5.70 1.76
N ASN A 238 17.86 5.20 2.31
CA ASN A 238 16.67 4.82 1.54
C ASN A 238 15.83 6.07 1.25
N GLU A 239 15.61 6.41 -0.02
CA GLU A 239 14.89 7.64 -0.41
C GLU A 239 13.40 7.65 -0.03
N LYS A 240 12.80 6.48 0.20
CA LYS A 240 11.39 6.38 0.61
C LYS A 240 11.20 6.59 2.11
N THR A 241 12.15 6.07 2.91
CA THR A 241 11.95 5.94 4.37
C THR A 241 12.96 6.77 5.19
N GLY A 242 14.00 7.34 4.56
CA GLY A 242 15.08 8.01 5.28
C GLY A 242 16.02 7.07 6.04
N VAL A 243 15.73 5.76 6.08
CA VAL A 243 16.53 4.77 6.81
C VAL A 243 17.93 4.67 6.21
N GLY A 244 18.93 4.64 7.07
CA GLY A 244 20.35 4.51 6.77
C GLY A 244 21.14 4.14 8.02
N PRO A 245 22.47 4.25 7.99
CA PRO A 245 23.30 4.02 9.18
C PRO A 245 23.01 5.05 10.27
N ASP A 246 23.21 4.66 11.53
CA ASP A 246 23.08 5.58 12.65
C ASP A 246 24.18 6.65 12.59
N LEU A 247 23.81 7.93 12.74
CA LEU A 247 24.74 9.07 12.62
C LEU A 247 25.82 9.10 13.70
N HIS A 248 25.59 8.41 14.83
CA HIS A 248 26.51 8.37 15.97
C HIS A 248 27.18 7.00 16.12
N GLY A 249 27.03 6.11 15.14
CA GLY A 249 27.66 4.80 15.12
C GLY A 249 27.08 3.78 16.09
N ARG A 250 25.85 4.02 16.65
CA ARG A 250 25.14 3.04 17.46
C ARG A 250 24.70 1.84 16.63
N ALA A 251 24.44 0.69 17.27
CA ALA A 251 23.93 -0.47 16.58
C ALA A 251 22.56 -0.19 15.90
N PRO A 252 22.26 -0.80 14.75
CA PRO A 252 20.93 -0.71 14.15
C PRO A 252 19.83 -1.17 15.11
N LEU A 253 18.66 -0.53 15.03
CA LEU A 253 17.49 -0.91 15.82
C LEU A 253 17.00 -2.32 15.46
N ARG A 254 16.76 -3.14 16.48
CA ARG A 254 16.23 -4.49 16.34
C ARG A 254 15.14 -4.71 17.40
N PRO A 255 13.86 -4.42 17.06
CA PRO A 255 12.76 -4.43 18.03
C PRO A 255 12.40 -5.83 18.52
N PHE A 256 12.69 -6.86 17.72
CA PHE A 256 12.35 -8.25 18.02
C PHE A 256 13.33 -9.21 17.32
N GLU A 257 13.46 -10.41 17.86
CA GLU A 257 14.28 -11.48 17.28
C GLU A 257 13.48 -12.40 16.33
N ASN A 258 12.18 -12.55 16.59
CA ASN A 258 11.25 -13.36 15.81
C ASN A 258 9.84 -12.78 15.87
N VAL A 259 8.94 -13.25 14.97
CA VAL A 259 7.58 -12.72 14.86
C VAL A 259 6.69 -13.01 16.06
N ASP A 260 6.93 -14.12 16.79
CA ASP A 260 6.16 -14.44 18.00
C ASP A 260 6.41 -13.39 19.09
N GLU A 261 7.68 -13.00 19.29
CA GLU A 261 8.04 -11.91 20.21
C GLU A 261 7.41 -10.57 19.77
N MET A 262 7.42 -10.28 18.47
CA MET A 262 6.77 -9.06 17.93
C MET A 262 5.28 -9.04 18.26
N VAL A 263 4.59 -10.15 18.05
CA VAL A 263 3.15 -10.29 18.30
C VAL A 263 2.83 -10.14 19.80
N GLU A 264 3.60 -10.76 20.69
CA GLU A 264 3.43 -10.65 22.15
C GLU A 264 3.59 -9.20 22.62
N LYS A 265 4.66 -8.52 22.18
CA LYS A 265 4.92 -7.12 22.52
C LYS A 265 3.85 -6.18 21.95
N LEU A 266 3.36 -6.43 20.74
CA LEU A 266 2.28 -5.65 20.14
C LEU A 266 0.95 -5.83 20.87
N SER A 267 0.62 -7.04 21.33
CA SER A 267 -0.55 -7.24 22.19
C SER A 267 -0.46 -6.36 23.43
N THR A 268 0.68 -6.38 24.13
CA THR A 268 0.93 -5.52 25.29
C THR A 268 0.80 -4.03 24.94
N LEU A 269 1.40 -3.59 23.83
CA LEU A 269 1.35 -2.22 23.34
C LEU A 269 -0.08 -1.75 23.11
N PHE A 270 -0.90 -2.54 22.40
CA PHE A 270 -2.28 -2.16 22.09
C PHE A 270 -3.17 -2.18 23.35
N HIS A 271 -2.96 -3.08 24.29
CA HIS A 271 -3.63 -3.06 25.60
C HIS A 271 -3.26 -1.81 26.43
N ASN A 272 -2.01 -1.38 26.39
CA ASN A 272 -1.56 -0.15 27.06
C ASN A 272 -2.21 1.11 26.45
N MET A 273 -2.51 1.10 25.15
CA MET A 273 -3.24 2.18 24.51
C MET A 273 -4.73 2.17 24.86
N SER A 274 -5.36 1.00 24.74
CA SER A 274 -6.79 0.80 24.96
C SER A 274 -7.12 -0.69 25.02
N ASN A 275 -7.91 -1.10 26.03
CA ASN A 275 -8.42 -2.48 26.11
C ASN A 275 -9.15 -2.87 24.81
N ASP A 276 -9.90 -1.95 24.19
CA ASP A 276 -10.64 -2.21 22.96
C ASP A 276 -9.71 -2.55 21.77
N LEU A 277 -8.55 -1.89 21.65
CA LEU A 277 -7.55 -2.20 20.63
C LEU A 277 -6.82 -3.49 20.94
N GLY A 278 -6.42 -3.70 22.21
CA GLY A 278 -5.77 -4.93 22.66
C GLY A 278 -6.63 -6.16 22.39
N GLU A 279 -7.90 -6.16 22.80
CA GLU A 279 -8.84 -7.26 22.54
C GLU A 279 -9.04 -7.56 21.05
N LYS A 280 -9.02 -6.52 20.20
CA LYS A 280 -9.09 -6.70 18.74
C LYS A 280 -7.83 -7.33 18.18
N PHE A 281 -6.65 -6.94 18.66
CA PHE A 281 -5.39 -7.52 18.24
C PHE A 281 -5.27 -8.97 18.69
N ASP A 282 -5.58 -9.28 19.97
CA ASP A 282 -5.58 -10.64 20.49
C ASP A 282 -6.49 -11.57 19.67
N LYS A 283 -7.63 -11.04 19.21
CA LYS A 283 -8.55 -11.80 18.36
C LYS A 283 -7.92 -12.18 17.01
N LEU A 284 -7.08 -11.32 16.41
CA LEU A 284 -6.35 -11.66 15.16
C LEU A 284 -5.39 -12.84 15.40
N VAL A 285 -4.70 -12.82 16.54
CA VAL A 285 -3.77 -13.88 16.94
C VAL A 285 -4.52 -15.20 17.18
N GLU A 286 -5.62 -15.17 17.95
CA GLU A 286 -6.45 -16.34 18.24
C GLU A 286 -7.04 -16.99 16.98
N MET A 287 -7.32 -16.21 15.95
CA MET A 287 -7.93 -16.70 14.70
C MET A 287 -6.89 -17.23 13.69
N ASP A 288 -5.60 -17.19 14.01
CA ASP A 288 -4.51 -17.65 13.12
C ASP A 288 -4.56 -16.98 11.74
N THR A 289 -4.71 -15.66 11.73
CA THR A 289 -4.87 -14.85 10.50
C THR A 289 -3.67 -13.97 10.20
N LEU A 290 -2.49 -14.39 10.63
CA LEU A 290 -1.23 -13.66 10.49
C LEU A 290 -0.20 -14.51 9.74
N ASP A 291 0.28 -14.03 8.58
CA ASP A 291 1.45 -14.61 7.88
C ASP A 291 2.54 -13.54 7.81
N LEU A 292 3.47 -13.55 8.75
CA LEU A 292 4.35 -12.42 9.05
C LEU A 292 5.80 -12.60 8.58
N ASP A 293 6.34 -13.82 8.63
CA ASP A 293 7.75 -14.09 8.29
C ASP A 293 8.03 -13.91 6.80
N THR A 294 9.21 -13.33 6.49
CA THR A 294 9.74 -13.38 5.11
C THR A 294 10.25 -14.78 4.77
N ARG A 295 10.06 -15.18 3.51
CA ARG A 295 10.60 -16.43 2.97
C ARG A 295 10.68 -16.36 1.44
N LYS A 296 11.54 -17.18 0.84
CA LYS A 296 11.60 -17.36 -0.61
C LYS A 296 10.24 -17.85 -1.14
N GLY A 297 9.85 -17.34 -2.29
CA GLY A 297 8.56 -17.66 -2.92
C GLY A 297 7.36 -16.92 -2.32
N LYS A 298 7.54 -16.09 -1.29
CA LYS A 298 6.49 -15.22 -0.77
C LYS A 298 6.44 -13.91 -1.57
N ALA A 299 5.25 -13.45 -1.93
CA ALA A 299 5.10 -12.18 -2.66
C ALA A 299 5.67 -11.00 -1.85
N PRO A 300 6.26 -9.97 -2.50
CA PRO A 300 6.81 -8.83 -1.78
C PRO A 300 5.72 -7.93 -1.20
N GLY A 301 6.07 -7.16 -0.16
CA GLY A 301 5.20 -6.17 0.47
C GLY A 301 4.50 -6.66 1.72
N GLY A 302 3.53 -5.89 2.17
CA GLY A 302 2.59 -6.18 3.23
C GLY A 302 1.20 -5.78 2.79
N TYR A 303 0.17 -6.39 3.33
CA TYR A 303 -1.21 -6.01 3.15
C TYR A 303 -2.12 -6.61 4.22
N GLN A 304 -3.21 -5.93 4.50
CA GLN A 304 -4.36 -6.49 5.20
C GLN A 304 -5.45 -6.86 4.18
N TYR A 305 -6.07 -8.00 4.33
CA TYR A 305 -7.23 -8.42 3.53
C TYR A 305 -8.42 -8.76 4.43
N TYR A 306 -9.59 -8.19 4.17
CA TYR A 306 -10.80 -8.49 4.95
C TYR A 306 -11.60 -9.63 4.33
N LEU A 307 -11.77 -10.73 5.05
CA LEU A 307 -12.60 -11.87 4.69
C LEU A 307 -14.07 -11.50 4.94
N GLN A 308 -14.76 -11.09 3.90
CA GLN A 308 -16.04 -10.38 3.99
C GLN A 308 -17.17 -11.18 4.62
N LYS A 309 -17.23 -12.50 4.37
CA LYS A 309 -18.25 -13.39 4.93
C LYS A 309 -17.96 -13.77 6.37
N SER A 310 -16.74 -14.19 6.63
CA SER A 310 -16.25 -14.57 7.96
C SER A 310 -16.08 -13.36 8.88
N ARG A 311 -15.98 -12.15 8.31
CA ARG A 311 -15.75 -10.87 8.98
C ARG A 311 -14.45 -10.86 9.80
N VAL A 312 -13.39 -11.41 9.19
CA VAL A 312 -12.09 -11.59 9.79
C VAL A 312 -11.03 -10.91 8.93
N PRO A 313 -10.17 -10.05 9.49
CA PRO A 313 -9.01 -9.55 8.78
C PRO A 313 -7.90 -10.59 8.75
N PHE A 314 -7.14 -10.62 7.65
CA PHE A 314 -5.90 -11.38 7.49
C PHE A 314 -4.76 -10.40 7.23
N ILE A 315 -3.61 -10.58 7.90
CA ILE A 315 -2.42 -9.74 7.73
C ILE A 315 -1.30 -10.58 7.12
N PHE A 316 -0.72 -10.04 6.06
CA PHE A 316 0.43 -10.56 5.35
C PHE A 316 1.57 -9.54 5.39
N MET A 317 2.80 -9.98 5.71
CA MET A 317 3.98 -9.15 5.61
C MET A 317 5.25 -9.97 5.43
N ASN A 318 6.40 -9.31 5.31
CA ASN A 318 7.71 -9.92 5.13
C ASN A 318 8.69 -9.42 6.21
N ALA A 319 8.46 -9.82 7.46
CA ALA A 319 9.27 -9.42 8.60
C ALA A 319 10.67 -10.06 8.56
N ALA A 320 11.69 -9.25 8.84
CA ALA A 320 13.10 -9.62 8.91
C ALA A 320 13.80 -9.09 10.18
N GLY A 321 13.05 -8.63 11.19
CA GLY A 321 13.55 -8.14 12.47
C GLY A 321 13.98 -6.67 12.46
N LEU A 322 13.43 -5.86 11.57
CA LEU A 322 13.78 -4.45 11.40
C LEU A 322 12.77 -3.52 12.08
N GLN A 323 13.17 -2.28 12.39
CA GLN A 323 12.24 -1.25 12.87
C GLN A 323 11.08 -1.03 11.88
N GLY A 324 11.37 -0.96 10.58
CA GLY A 324 10.33 -0.82 9.57
C GLY A 324 9.36 -2.01 9.48
N ASP A 325 9.72 -3.19 9.99
CA ASP A 325 8.79 -4.33 10.06
C ASP A 325 7.81 -4.16 11.23
N LEU A 326 8.26 -3.60 12.36
CA LEU A 326 7.38 -3.20 13.46
C LEU A 326 6.38 -2.14 13.01
N GLU A 327 6.85 -1.09 12.30
CA GLU A 327 6.00 -0.05 11.73
C GLU A 327 4.98 -0.63 10.75
N THR A 328 5.40 -1.55 9.87
CA THR A 328 4.51 -2.26 8.93
C THR A 328 3.44 -3.07 9.68
N MET A 329 3.80 -3.81 10.72
CA MET A 329 2.80 -4.58 11.48
C MET A 329 1.78 -3.69 12.19
N ILE A 330 2.21 -2.55 12.73
CA ILE A 330 1.32 -1.54 13.31
C ILE A 330 0.39 -0.95 12.25
N HIS A 331 0.92 -0.67 11.07
CA HIS A 331 0.16 -0.19 9.90
C HIS A 331 -0.94 -1.19 9.51
N GLU A 332 -0.59 -2.45 9.30
CA GLU A 332 -1.55 -3.49 8.92
C GLU A 332 -2.58 -3.77 10.04
N ALA A 333 -2.16 -3.66 11.30
CA ALA A 333 -3.08 -3.72 12.43
C ALA A 333 -4.11 -2.55 12.39
N GLY A 334 -3.70 -1.36 11.98
CA GLY A 334 -4.61 -0.22 11.76
C GLY A 334 -5.70 -0.53 10.75
N HIS A 335 -5.36 -1.13 9.60
CA HIS A 335 -6.33 -1.63 8.62
C HIS A 335 -7.24 -2.72 9.20
N ALA A 336 -6.68 -3.65 9.97
CA ALA A 336 -7.45 -4.70 10.63
C ALA A 336 -8.46 -4.12 11.63
N PHE A 337 -8.06 -3.14 12.43
CA PHE A 337 -8.98 -2.45 13.35
C PHE A 337 -10.08 -1.73 12.60
N HIS A 338 -9.77 -1.03 11.49
CA HIS A 338 -10.79 -0.40 10.64
C HIS A 338 -11.83 -1.42 10.17
N SER A 339 -11.38 -2.53 9.60
CA SER A 339 -12.25 -3.62 9.14
C SER A 339 -13.12 -4.20 10.27
N ILE A 340 -12.55 -4.40 11.47
CA ILE A 340 -13.29 -4.87 12.64
C ILE A 340 -14.33 -3.84 13.10
N TYR A 341 -13.99 -2.54 13.10
CA TYR A 341 -14.94 -1.50 13.45
C TYR A 341 -16.11 -1.40 12.48
N CYS A 342 -15.90 -1.67 11.17
CA CYS A 342 -16.96 -1.71 10.15
C CYS A 342 -17.78 -3.01 10.17
N SER A 343 -17.35 -4.05 10.88
CA SER A 343 -17.96 -5.39 10.84
C SER A 343 -19.44 -5.44 11.25
N HIS A 344 -19.94 -4.44 11.99
CA HIS A 344 -21.32 -4.33 12.41
C HIS A 344 -22.27 -3.88 11.28
N LEU A 345 -21.73 -3.31 10.19
CA LEU A 345 -22.51 -2.85 9.06
C LEU A 345 -23.05 -4.06 8.25
N GLU A 346 -24.31 -3.96 7.83
CA GLU A 346 -25.02 -5.09 7.24
C GLU A 346 -24.51 -5.42 5.83
N LEU A 347 -24.42 -4.41 4.98
CA LEU A 347 -24.12 -4.58 3.56
C LEU A 347 -22.61 -4.51 3.29
N ILE A 348 -22.11 -5.36 2.36
CA ILE A 348 -20.71 -5.35 1.96
C ILE A 348 -20.28 -3.96 1.44
N GLY A 349 -21.15 -3.26 0.70
CA GLY A 349 -20.88 -1.91 0.22
C GLY A 349 -20.80 -0.84 1.31
N GLU A 350 -21.46 -1.06 2.46
CA GLU A 350 -21.34 -0.19 3.64
C GLU A 350 -20.06 -0.47 4.43
N ARG A 351 -19.55 -1.72 4.42
CA ARG A 351 -18.29 -2.12 5.09
C ARG A 351 -17.02 -1.71 4.34
N GLY A 352 -17.13 -1.34 3.07
CA GLY A 352 -16.06 -0.64 2.38
C GLY A 352 -15.79 0.72 3.02
N TYR A 353 -14.78 1.40 2.57
CA TYR A 353 -14.46 2.77 2.97
C TYR A 353 -13.63 3.43 1.88
N PRO A 354 -13.61 4.78 1.79
CA PRO A 354 -12.71 5.47 0.88
C PRO A 354 -11.25 5.02 1.10
N ILE A 355 -10.52 4.82 0.04
CA ILE A 355 -9.15 4.28 0.11
C ILE A 355 -8.24 5.20 0.93
N GLU A 356 -8.40 6.52 0.76
CA GLU A 356 -7.72 7.55 1.55
C GLU A 356 -7.93 7.33 3.05
N PHE A 357 -9.16 6.97 3.43
CA PHE A 357 -9.51 6.76 4.82
C PHE A 357 -9.01 5.42 5.37
N ALA A 358 -8.79 4.43 4.49
CA ALA A 358 -8.09 3.21 4.84
C ALA A 358 -6.69 3.52 5.39
N GLU A 359 -5.96 4.37 4.68
CA GLU A 359 -4.60 4.75 5.08
C GLU A 359 -4.57 5.73 6.26
N VAL A 360 -5.62 6.52 6.48
CA VAL A 360 -5.76 7.28 7.74
C VAL A 360 -5.80 6.33 8.94
N ALA A 361 -6.49 5.18 8.81
CA ALA A 361 -6.56 4.19 9.89
C ALA A 361 -5.19 3.60 10.23
N SER A 362 -4.44 3.18 9.22
CA SER A 362 -3.13 2.55 9.37
C SER A 362 -2.07 3.54 9.84
N MET A 363 -1.89 4.65 9.15
CA MET A 363 -0.86 5.65 9.45
C MET A 363 -1.12 6.38 10.77
N SER A 364 -2.37 6.47 11.21
CA SER A 364 -2.68 6.97 12.56
C SER A 364 -2.17 6.04 13.64
N MET A 365 -2.28 4.71 13.45
CA MET A 365 -1.73 3.75 14.41
C MET A 365 -0.22 3.85 14.51
N GLU A 366 0.49 3.99 13.38
CA GLU A 366 1.94 4.20 13.39
C GLU A 366 2.35 5.38 14.29
N LEU A 367 1.67 6.52 14.16
CA LEU A 367 1.97 7.72 14.96
C LEU A 367 1.48 7.60 16.41
N MET A 368 0.29 7.06 16.63
CA MET A 368 -0.34 7.01 17.95
C MET A 368 0.29 5.99 18.87
N THR A 369 0.94 4.95 18.33
CA THR A 369 1.63 3.93 19.14
C THR A 369 3.00 4.35 19.64
N GLN A 370 3.60 5.41 19.10
CA GLN A 370 4.98 5.81 19.40
C GLN A 370 5.30 5.95 20.90
N ASP A 371 4.34 6.42 21.71
CA ASP A 371 4.52 6.57 23.16
C ASP A 371 4.65 5.22 23.88
N GLN A 372 4.27 4.11 23.22
CA GLN A 372 4.34 2.74 23.72
C GLN A 372 5.57 1.95 23.22
N TRP A 373 6.44 2.54 22.41
CA TRP A 373 7.60 1.83 21.84
C TRP A 373 8.68 1.45 22.87
N GLY A 374 8.52 1.89 24.13
CA GLY A 374 9.28 1.35 25.26
C GLY A 374 9.06 -0.15 25.53
N GLU A 375 8.01 -0.78 24.95
CA GLU A 375 7.82 -2.24 24.99
C GLU A 375 8.87 -3.00 24.15
N PHE A 376 9.45 -2.31 23.15
CA PHE A 376 10.43 -2.87 22.22
C PHE A 376 11.87 -2.46 22.55
N TYR A 377 12.05 -1.31 23.21
CA TYR A 377 13.32 -0.63 23.38
C TYR A 377 13.50 -0.05 24.78
N ASP A 378 14.76 0.20 25.15
CA ASP A 378 15.03 1.14 26.23
C ASP A 378 14.67 2.58 25.81
N ALA A 379 14.78 3.53 26.75
CA ALA A 379 14.34 4.90 26.53
C ALA A 379 15.09 5.59 25.37
N ASP A 380 16.41 5.37 25.28
CA ASP A 380 17.24 6.02 24.25
C ASP A 380 16.97 5.48 22.85
N ASP A 381 16.81 4.16 22.72
CA ASP A 381 16.49 3.53 21.45
C ASP A 381 15.01 3.78 21.03
N ALA A 382 14.09 3.87 21.99
CA ALA A 382 12.70 4.27 21.71
C ALA A 382 12.62 5.69 21.17
N ASP A 383 13.38 6.64 21.73
CA ASP A 383 13.44 8.02 21.22
C ASP A 383 14.07 8.07 19.82
N ARG A 384 15.11 7.27 19.58
CA ARG A 384 15.74 7.15 18.27
C ARG A 384 14.77 6.59 17.22
N ALA A 385 13.99 5.57 17.58
CA ALA A 385 12.98 5.00 16.71
C ALA A 385 11.88 6.01 16.36
N ARG A 386 11.39 6.79 17.34
CA ARG A 386 10.41 7.88 17.14
C ARG A 386 10.92 8.96 16.20
N ILE A 387 12.15 9.41 16.39
CA ILE A 387 12.79 10.40 15.51
C ILE A 387 12.90 9.86 14.10
N GLY A 388 13.39 8.62 13.94
CA GLY A 388 13.50 7.97 12.62
C GLY A 388 12.18 7.84 11.91
N HIS A 389 11.10 7.49 12.62
CA HIS A 389 9.76 7.42 12.04
C HIS A 389 9.24 8.81 11.60
N LEU A 390 9.45 9.87 12.39
CA LEU A 390 9.05 11.22 12.00
C LEU A 390 9.89 11.76 10.82
N GLU A 391 11.18 11.45 10.77
CA GLU A 391 12.00 11.71 9.57
C GLU A 391 11.44 10.93 8.37
N GLY A 392 11.05 9.66 8.57
CA GLY A 392 10.41 8.82 7.55
C GLY A 392 9.19 9.47 6.93
N VAL A 393 8.35 10.17 7.71
CA VAL A 393 7.21 10.94 7.17
C VAL A 393 7.69 12.05 6.20
N ILE A 394 8.80 12.73 6.54
CA ILE A 394 9.39 13.78 5.68
C ILE A 394 9.94 13.19 4.37
N PHE A 395 10.48 11.97 4.40
CA PHE A 395 10.97 11.27 3.20
C PHE A 395 9.84 10.67 2.37
N LEU A 396 8.79 10.16 3.01
CA LEU A 396 7.67 9.51 2.35
C LEU A 396 6.90 10.46 1.43
N LEU A 397 6.65 11.71 1.84
CA LEU A 397 5.87 12.67 1.05
C LEU A 397 6.51 12.99 -0.30
N PRO A 398 7.82 13.31 -0.43
CA PRO A 398 8.51 13.45 -1.71
C PRO A 398 8.50 12.16 -2.56
N TRP A 399 8.58 10.98 -1.92
CA TRP A 399 8.46 9.72 -2.63
C TRP A 399 7.07 9.50 -3.21
N ILE A 400 6.01 9.85 -2.46
CA ILE A 400 4.62 9.84 -2.95
C ILE A 400 4.48 10.74 -4.17
N ALA A 401 4.96 11.98 -4.09
CA ALA A 401 4.93 12.90 -5.21
C ALA A 401 5.71 12.37 -6.43
N THR A 402 6.82 11.68 -6.20
CA THR A 402 7.61 11.03 -7.25
C THR A 402 6.80 9.96 -7.97
N ILE A 403 6.20 9.03 -7.23
CA ILE A 403 5.44 7.91 -7.81
C ILE A 403 4.17 8.41 -8.50
N ASP A 404 3.44 9.31 -7.88
CA ASP A 404 2.18 9.80 -8.44
C ASP A 404 2.41 10.69 -9.68
N SER A 405 3.39 11.60 -9.66
CA SER A 405 3.79 12.38 -10.84
C SER A 405 4.20 11.48 -12.02
N PHE A 406 4.92 10.39 -11.72
CA PHE A 406 5.33 9.44 -12.73
C PHE A 406 4.14 8.71 -13.36
N GLN A 407 3.15 8.31 -12.58
CA GLN A 407 1.92 7.69 -13.09
C GLN A 407 1.10 8.67 -13.94
N HIS A 408 0.94 9.90 -13.50
CA HIS A 408 0.26 10.94 -14.28
C HIS A 408 0.93 11.12 -15.67
N TRP A 409 2.26 11.15 -15.71
CA TRP A 409 2.98 11.28 -16.98
C TRP A 409 2.83 10.04 -17.86
N ILE A 410 3.02 8.82 -17.32
CA ILE A 410 2.91 7.55 -18.07
C ILE A 410 1.56 7.45 -18.78
N TYR A 411 0.47 7.68 -18.04
CA TYR A 411 -0.88 7.47 -18.58
C TYR A 411 -1.41 8.66 -19.40
N SER A 412 -0.71 9.79 -19.37
CA SER A 412 -0.91 10.90 -20.34
C SER A 412 -0.12 10.69 -21.63
N ASN A 413 0.91 9.84 -21.61
CA ASN A 413 1.79 9.55 -22.75
C ASN A 413 1.90 8.02 -22.98
N PRO A 414 0.81 7.30 -23.25
CA PRO A 414 0.80 5.83 -23.24
C PRO A 414 1.65 5.16 -24.33
N GLU A 415 2.07 5.92 -25.36
CA GLU A 415 2.93 5.45 -26.45
C GLU A 415 4.41 5.81 -26.26
N HIS A 416 4.80 6.26 -25.06
CA HIS A 416 6.18 6.65 -24.76
C HIS A 416 7.17 5.48 -24.92
N SER A 417 8.40 5.80 -25.33
CA SER A 417 9.50 4.83 -25.35
C SER A 417 10.08 4.58 -23.95
N ARG A 418 10.86 3.51 -23.79
CA ARG A 418 11.56 3.23 -22.52
C ARG A 418 12.60 4.30 -22.19
N GLU A 419 13.24 4.90 -23.19
CA GLU A 419 14.17 5.99 -23.04
C GLU A 419 13.50 7.27 -22.55
N GLU A 420 12.32 7.61 -23.09
CA GLU A 420 11.51 8.72 -22.60
C GLU A 420 11.05 8.48 -21.17
N ARG A 421 10.61 7.25 -20.85
CA ARG A 421 10.24 6.82 -19.48
C ARG A 421 11.40 7.03 -18.51
N ALA A 422 12.60 6.56 -18.84
CA ALA A 422 13.80 6.72 -18.02
C ALA A 422 14.16 8.21 -17.83
N SER A 423 14.12 8.99 -18.89
CA SER A 423 14.40 10.43 -18.85
C SER A 423 13.44 11.16 -17.91
N VAL A 424 12.12 10.89 -18.02
CA VAL A 424 11.12 11.53 -17.16
C VAL A 424 11.22 11.03 -15.72
N TRP A 425 11.42 9.73 -15.51
CA TRP A 425 11.67 9.19 -14.18
C TRP A 425 12.83 9.91 -13.48
N ASN A 426 13.95 10.06 -14.17
CA ASN A 426 15.12 10.77 -13.65
C ASN A 426 14.84 12.25 -13.37
N SER A 427 14.10 12.93 -14.26
CA SER A 427 13.70 14.33 -14.05
C SER A 427 12.81 14.50 -12.81
N ILE A 428 11.85 13.61 -12.59
CA ILE A 428 10.98 13.63 -11.41
C ILE A 428 11.81 13.36 -10.15
N ARG A 429 12.75 12.43 -10.18
CA ARG A 429 13.67 12.18 -9.07
C ARG A 429 14.62 13.34 -8.80
N ASP A 430 15.01 14.10 -9.81
CA ASP A 430 15.80 15.33 -9.60
C ASP A 430 14.96 16.44 -8.94
N ARG A 431 13.65 16.45 -9.23
CA ARG A 431 12.70 17.38 -8.61
C ARG A 431 12.48 17.06 -7.12
N PHE A 432 12.07 15.84 -6.81
CA PHE A 432 11.62 15.42 -5.49
C PHE A 432 12.66 14.69 -4.65
N GLY A 433 13.70 14.12 -5.25
CA GLY A 433 14.62 13.20 -4.57
C GLY A 433 15.76 13.87 -3.79
N SER A 434 16.53 13.02 -3.17
CA SER A 434 17.63 13.31 -2.25
C SER A 434 18.91 13.85 -2.90
N LYS A 435 18.96 13.99 -4.20
CA LYS A 435 20.17 14.35 -4.99
C LYS A 435 21.37 13.42 -4.72
N MET A 436 21.12 12.13 -4.75
CA MET A 436 22.18 11.13 -4.63
C MET A 436 23.08 11.13 -5.87
N ASP A 437 24.32 10.77 -5.65
CA ASP A 437 25.30 10.51 -6.69
C ASP A 437 25.11 9.11 -7.25
N TRP A 438 24.61 9.03 -8.50
CA TRP A 438 24.29 7.81 -9.24
C TRP A 438 25.29 7.48 -10.33
N ASP A 439 26.41 8.22 -10.49
CA ASP A 439 27.29 8.22 -11.67
C ASP A 439 27.65 6.83 -12.19
N GLU A 440 27.99 5.89 -11.29
CA GLU A 440 28.32 4.51 -11.66
C GLU A 440 27.09 3.59 -11.87
N TYR A 441 25.89 4.08 -11.51
CA TYR A 441 24.66 3.28 -11.44
C TYR A 441 23.48 3.91 -12.20
N SER A 442 23.79 4.74 -13.20
CA SER A 442 22.78 5.44 -14.00
C SER A 442 21.78 4.48 -14.64
N ILE A 443 22.26 3.34 -15.18
CA ILE A 443 21.40 2.32 -15.81
C ILE A 443 20.37 1.77 -14.79
N PHE A 444 20.79 1.52 -13.56
CA PHE A 444 19.86 1.08 -12.53
C PHE A 444 18.90 2.20 -12.09
N ARG A 445 19.39 3.44 -12.02
CA ARG A 445 18.53 4.60 -11.73
C ARG A 445 17.37 4.70 -12.72
N ASP A 446 17.64 4.49 -14.03
CA ASP A 446 16.69 4.58 -15.12
C ASP A 446 15.49 3.62 -14.96
N VAL A 447 15.72 2.45 -14.33
CA VAL A 447 14.72 1.39 -14.15
C VAL A 447 14.33 1.17 -12.70
N SER A 448 14.82 1.99 -11.76
CA SER A 448 14.59 1.81 -10.33
C SER A 448 13.10 1.94 -9.91
N TRP A 449 12.25 2.52 -10.74
CA TRP A 449 10.78 2.53 -10.58
C TRP A 449 10.18 1.12 -10.51
N GLN A 450 10.82 0.11 -11.12
CA GLN A 450 10.36 -1.28 -11.09
C GLN A 450 10.30 -1.88 -9.67
N GLN A 451 11.00 -1.29 -8.71
CA GLN A 451 10.93 -1.68 -7.30
C GLN A 451 9.60 -1.33 -6.64
N GLN A 452 8.83 -0.42 -7.24
CA GLN A 452 7.55 0.04 -6.73
C GLN A 452 6.41 -0.82 -7.27
N GLY A 453 6.04 -1.89 -6.55
CA GLY A 453 5.01 -2.85 -6.96
C GLY A 453 3.64 -2.21 -7.23
N HIS A 454 3.33 -1.08 -6.60
CA HIS A 454 2.08 -0.34 -6.82
C HIS A 454 1.91 0.11 -8.27
N LEU A 455 3.00 0.43 -8.98
CA LEU A 455 2.95 0.80 -10.40
C LEU A 455 2.41 -0.35 -11.27
N PHE A 456 2.74 -1.59 -10.90
CA PHE A 456 2.26 -2.80 -11.56
C PHE A 456 0.84 -3.16 -11.13
N GLY A 457 0.59 -3.28 -9.82
CA GLY A 457 -0.62 -3.88 -9.27
C GLY A 457 -1.79 -2.93 -9.05
N VAL A 458 -1.53 -1.73 -8.54
CA VAL A 458 -2.55 -0.77 -8.08
C VAL A 458 -2.19 0.66 -8.46
N PRO A 459 -2.23 0.99 -9.77
CA PRO A 459 -1.89 2.33 -10.23
C PRO A 459 -2.81 3.39 -9.63
N PHE A 460 -2.24 4.57 -9.36
CA PHE A 460 -2.88 5.71 -8.71
C PHE A 460 -3.25 5.52 -7.23
N TYR A 461 -2.91 4.39 -6.62
CA TYR A 461 -3.11 4.20 -5.19
C TYR A 461 -2.22 5.15 -4.35
N TYR A 462 -1.03 5.45 -4.83
CA TYR A 462 0.06 5.96 -3.99
C TYR A 462 -0.18 7.37 -3.40
N VAL A 463 -0.99 8.22 -4.04
CA VAL A 463 -1.39 9.55 -3.52
C VAL A 463 -2.22 9.44 -2.24
N GLU A 464 -2.92 8.33 -2.04
CA GLU A 464 -3.74 8.05 -0.85
C GLU A 464 -2.92 8.14 0.45
N TYR A 465 -1.69 7.61 0.42
CA TYR A 465 -0.76 7.74 1.55
C TYR A 465 -0.46 9.19 1.91
N GLY A 466 -0.38 10.08 0.92
CA GLY A 466 -0.12 11.50 1.14
C GLY A 466 -1.29 12.21 1.83
N ILE A 467 -2.50 11.96 1.34
CA ILE A 467 -3.73 12.50 1.92
C ILE A 467 -3.90 11.96 3.35
N ALA A 468 -3.73 10.66 3.50
CA ALA A 468 -3.87 9.97 4.78
C ALA A 468 -2.83 10.41 5.80
N GLN A 469 -1.58 10.68 5.39
CA GLN A 469 -0.54 11.15 6.29
C GLN A 469 -0.93 12.48 6.97
N LEU A 470 -1.57 13.38 6.22
CA LEU A 470 -2.06 14.64 6.79
C LEU A 470 -3.20 14.40 7.79
N GLY A 471 -4.10 13.45 7.52
CA GLY A 471 -5.15 13.03 8.45
C GLY A 471 -4.57 12.41 9.72
N ALA A 472 -3.62 11.50 9.57
CA ALA A 472 -2.93 10.84 10.68
C ALA A 472 -2.18 11.83 11.58
N LEU A 473 -1.47 12.81 11.00
CA LEU A 473 -0.79 13.88 11.75
C LEU A 473 -1.78 14.74 12.54
N GLN A 474 -2.98 15.01 12.01
CA GLN A 474 -4.01 15.77 12.74
C GLN A 474 -4.54 14.99 13.94
N LEU A 475 -4.75 13.68 13.78
CA LEU A 475 -5.19 12.81 14.86
C LEU A 475 -4.09 12.65 15.92
N TRP A 476 -2.84 12.45 15.52
CA TRP A 476 -1.68 12.42 16.43
C TRP A 476 -1.52 13.73 17.20
N ARG A 477 -1.69 14.87 16.54
CA ARG A 477 -1.69 16.19 17.21
C ARG A 477 -2.82 16.32 18.24
N THR A 478 -3.96 15.66 18.02
CA THR A 478 -5.05 15.58 19.00
C THR A 478 -4.64 14.71 20.18
N GLN A 479 -4.04 13.54 19.92
CA GLN A 479 -3.54 12.63 20.96
C GLN A 479 -2.52 13.30 21.89
N ARG A 480 -1.60 14.10 21.34
CA ARG A 480 -0.61 14.87 22.15
C ARG A 480 -1.25 15.82 23.17
N LYS A 481 -2.53 16.14 23.01
CA LYS A 481 -3.30 17.00 23.93
C LYS A 481 -4.28 16.19 24.78
N ASP A 482 -4.90 15.18 24.21
CA ASP A 482 -5.94 14.35 24.82
C ASP A 482 -5.99 12.99 24.11
N GLN A 483 -5.33 12.01 24.71
CA GLN A 483 -5.25 10.65 24.17
C GLN A 483 -6.63 10.00 24.06
N GLN A 484 -7.48 10.14 25.09
CA GLN A 484 -8.79 9.51 25.10
C GLN A 484 -9.70 10.08 24.01
N LYS A 485 -9.59 11.39 23.76
CA LYS A 485 -10.32 12.04 22.67
C LYS A 485 -9.86 11.49 21.32
N ALA A 486 -8.56 11.40 21.08
CA ALA A 486 -8.01 10.89 19.82
C ALA A 486 -8.45 9.45 19.54
N LEU A 487 -8.40 8.55 20.53
CA LEU A 487 -8.88 7.17 20.40
C LEU A 487 -10.38 7.10 20.13
N THR A 488 -11.17 7.98 20.76
CA THR A 488 -12.61 8.08 20.54
C THR A 488 -12.91 8.59 19.12
N ASP A 489 -12.25 9.66 18.68
CA ASP A 489 -12.40 10.20 17.33
C ASP A 489 -12.00 9.15 16.28
N TYR A 490 -10.87 8.45 16.48
CA TYR A 490 -10.41 7.34 15.63
C TYR A 490 -11.48 6.25 15.52
N SER A 491 -11.91 5.68 16.65
CA SER A 491 -12.85 4.56 16.65
C SER A 491 -14.22 4.94 16.06
N ASN A 492 -14.69 6.17 16.32
CA ASN A 492 -15.95 6.66 15.77
C ASN A 492 -15.87 6.82 14.25
N ALA A 493 -14.79 7.40 13.74
CA ALA A 493 -14.57 7.57 12.31
C ALA A 493 -14.48 6.22 11.60
N MET A 494 -13.68 5.26 12.13
CA MET A 494 -13.54 3.93 11.56
C MET A 494 -14.86 3.13 11.50
N ARG A 495 -15.83 3.41 12.39
CA ARG A 495 -17.14 2.74 12.39
C ARG A 495 -18.05 3.18 11.24
N LEU A 496 -17.74 4.27 10.57
CA LEU A 496 -18.60 4.81 9.53
C LEU A 496 -18.59 3.98 8.24
N GLY A 497 -17.49 3.30 7.94
CA GLY A 497 -17.34 2.59 6.67
C GLY A 497 -17.61 3.51 5.49
N ASN A 498 -18.36 3.03 4.50
CA ASN A 498 -18.78 3.81 3.33
C ASN A 498 -20.21 4.38 3.51
N THR A 499 -20.56 4.80 4.73
CA THR A 499 -21.87 5.45 5.00
C THR A 499 -21.80 6.97 4.95
N LYS A 500 -20.60 7.52 4.77
CA LYS A 500 -20.27 8.95 4.66
C LYS A 500 -19.30 9.20 3.52
N THR A 501 -19.31 10.42 2.99
CA THR A 501 -18.32 10.88 2.01
C THR A 501 -16.98 11.16 2.69
N LEU A 502 -15.89 11.22 1.93
CA LEU A 502 -14.57 11.49 2.46
C LEU A 502 -14.48 12.80 3.28
N PRO A 503 -15.10 13.93 2.88
CA PRO A 503 -15.07 15.17 3.66
C PRO A 503 -15.93 15.14 4.94
N GLU A 504 -16.93 14.23 5.06
CA GLU A 504 -17.81 14.11 6.22
C GLU A 504 -17.19 13.26 7.32
#